data_1057c4abf39eccd14aee7aadfe5c2fd8
#
_entry.id   1057c4abf39eccd14aee7aadfe5c2fd8
#
_cell.length_a   1.000
_cell.length_b   1.000
_cell.length_c   1.000
_cell.angle_alpha   90.00
_cell.angle_beta   90.00
_cell.angle_gamma   90.00
#
_symmetry.space_group_name_H-M   'P 1'
#
loop_
_entity.id
_entity.type
_entity.pdbx_description
1 polymer ?
#
loop_
_entity_poly.entity_id
_entity_poly.type
_entity_poly.pdbx_seq_one_letter_code
_entity_poly.pdbx_strand_id
1 'polypeptide(L)'
;MTLNSIPKGTPSHILKPKILDIGCGKGFLLYELKLLLPGLKVAGFDISKHGLNEAKENLKEDLFFHQAQDPYPFEDNAFDLVISLGCLHNLRIFELKTALGEIERVGKSGYVMLESYRNELEQFNLQCWALTCESFFDKEEWEWIYNHFGYTGDYEFIYFE
;
A
#
# COMPACT_ATOMS: atom_id res chain seq x y z
N MET A 1 -1.38 -2.26 -35.37
CA MET A 1 -2.55 -2.16 -34.49
C MET A 1 -2.73 -0.69 -34.14
N THR A 2 -3.77 -0.08 -34.66
CA THR A 2 -4.10 1.33 -34.49
C THR A 2 -4.70 1.56 -33.11
N LEU A 3 -4.08 2.44 -32.33
CA LEU A 3 -4.64 2.96 -31.07
C LEU A 3 -5.96 3.67 -31.40
N ASN A 4 -7.07 3.07 -31.00
CA ASN A 4 -8.37 3.69 -31.13
C ASN A 4 -8.43 4.93 -30.23
N SER A 5 -8.73 6.06 -30.86
CA SER A 5 -8.95 7.36 -30.24
C SER A 5 -10.00 7.28 -29.13
N ILE A 6 -9.65 7.76 -27.95
CA ILE A 6 -10.59 8.00 -26.84
C ILE A 6 -11.69 8.95 -27.33
N PRO A 7 -12.97 8.66 -27.13
CA PRO A 7 -14.05 9.53 -27.59
C PRO A 7 -13.94 10.91 -26.92
N LYS A 8 -13.90 11.97 -27.74
CA LYS A 8 -14.05 13.36 -27.26
C LYS A 8 -15.48 13.53 -26.76
N GLY A 9 -15.65 13.58 -25.45
CA GLY A 9 -16.98 13.81 -24.85
C GLY A 9 -17.20 13.12 -23.51
N THR A 10 -16.15 12.86 -22.73
CA THR A 10 -16.31 12.36 -21.37
C THR A 10 -16.88 13.48 -20.50
N PRO A 11 -18.01 13.25 -19.80
CA PRO A 11 -18.61 14.29 -18.94
C PRO A 11 -17.63 14.72 -17.86
N SER A 12 -17.60 16.01 -17.56
CA SER A 12 -16.74 16.66 -16.55
C SER A 12 -17.02 16.25 -15.09
N HIS A 13 -17.78 15.19 -14.87
CA HIS A 13 -18.13 14.62 -13.56
C HIS A 13 -17.47 13.25 -13.28
N ILE A 14 -16.42 12.88 -13.99
CA ILE A 14 -15.63 11.72 -13.56
C ILE A 14 -14.98 12.12 -12.24
N LEU A 15 -15.48 11.53 -11.15
CA LEU A 15 -14.88 11.62 -9.83
C LEU A 15 -13.39 11.24 -9.98
N LYS A 16 -12.51 12.18 -9.69
CA LYS A 16 -11.06 11.94 -9.77
C LYS A 16 -10.72 10.89 -8.74
N PRO A 17 -10.16 9.74 -9.13
CA PRO A 17 -9.87 8.67 -8.20
C PRO A 17 -8.91 9.15 -7.11
N LYS A 18 -9.05 8.54 -5.92
CA LYS A 18 -8.20 8.81 -4.74
C LYS A 18 -7.46 7.56 -4.36
N ILE A 19 -6.15 7.66 -4.17
CA ILE A 19 -5.28 6.56 -3.75
C ILE A 19 -4.60 6.94 -2.44
N LEU A 20 -4.54 6.00 -1.50
CA LEU A 20 -3.71 6.05 -0.30
C LEU A 20 -2.58 5.02 -0.43
N ASP A 21 -1.35 5.43 -0.10
CA ASP A 21 -0.17 4.56 -0.03
C ASP A 21 0.34 4.47 1.42
N ILE A 22 0.32 3.26 1.98
CA ILE A 22 0.75 2.95 3.35
C ILE A 22 2.17 2.45 3.32
N GLY A 23 3.07 3.16 4.01
CA GLY A 23 4.51 2.92 3.93
C GLY A 23 5.09 3.50 2.64
N CYS A 24 4.65 4.70 2.27
CA CYS A 24 4.95 5.34 0.98
C CYS A 24 6.43 5.75 0.80
N GLY A 25 7.26 5.71 1.84
CA GLY A 25 8.64 6.14 1.79
C GLY A 25 8.80 7.58 1.29
N LYS A 26 9.50 7.75 0.17
CA LYS A 26 9.69 9.05 -0.52
C LYS A 26 8.53 9.40 -1.47
N GLY A 27 7.50 8.57 -1.56
CA GLY A 27 6.32 8.77 -2.40
C GLY A 27 6.59 8.58 -3.90
N PHE A 28 7.61 7.82 -4.30
CA PHE A 28 7.93 7.64 -5.72
C PHE A 28 6.78 7.04 -6.52
N LEU A 29 6.10 6.02 -5.98
CA LEU A 29 4.95 5.41 -6.64
C LEU A 29 3.82 6.42 -6.85
N LEU A 30 3.47 7.18 -5.83
CA LEU A 30 2.43 8.20 -5.92
C LEU A 30 2.79 9.31 -6.90
N TYR A 31 4.08 9.67 -6.97
CA TYR A 31 4.58 10.64 -7.94
C TYR A 31 4.37 10.16 -9.39
N GLU A 32 4.80 8.93 -9.69
CA GLU A 32 4.64 8.35 -11.03
C GLU A 32 3.16 8.17 -11.39
N LEU A 33 2.33 7.75 -10.46
CA LEU A 33 0.89 7.63 -10.68
C LEU A 33 0.24 9.00 -11.01
N LYS A 34 0.64 10.08 -10.34
CA LYS A 34 0.16 11.45 -10.68
C LYS A 34 0.57 11.90 -12.07
N LEU A 35 1.76 11.47 -12.55
CA LEU A 35 2.22 11.76 -13.92
C LEU A 35 1.41 10.99 -14.96
N LEU A 36 1.12 9.72 -14.71
CA LEU A 36 0.39 8.84 -15.63
C LEU A 36 -1.11 9.14 -15.66
N LEU A 37 -1.68 9.59 -14.56
CA LEU A 37 -3.12 9.81 -14.37
C LEU A 37 -3.40 11.26 -13.96
N PRO A 38 -3.43 12.21 -14.90
CA PRO A 38 -3.70 13.61 -14.60
C PRO A 38 -5.03 13.79 -13.87
N GLY A 39 -4.96 14.37 -12.68
CA GLY A 39 -6.12 14.60 -11.82
C GLY A 39 -6.33 13.55 -10.73
N LEU A 40 -5.49 12.51 -10.66
CA LEU A 40 -5.44 11.61 -9.53
C LEU A 40 -5.19 12.39 -8.23
N LYS A 41 -5.97 12.10 -7.21
CA LYS A 41 -5.71 12.57 -5.85
C LYS A 41 -4.97 11.48 -5.09
N VAL A 42 -3.92 11.84 -4.40
CA VAL A 42 -3.11 10.90 -3.63
C VAL A 42 -2.97 11.37 -2.19
N ALA A 43 -2.76 10.41 -1.30
CA ALA A 43 -2.23 10.61 0.04
C ALA A 43 -1.25 9.48 0.33
N GLY A 44 -0.27 9.71 1.18
CA GLY A 44 0.63 8.68 1.64
C GLY A 44 1.15 8.98 3.02
N PHE A 45 1.49 7.94 3.76
CA PHE A 45 2.15 8.11 5.03
C PHE A 45 3.27 7.08 5.25
N ASP A 46 4.23 7.47 6.07
CA ASP A 46 5.36 6.64 6.45
C ASP A 46 5.86 7.03 7.86
N ILE A 47 6.55 6.12 8.52
CA ILE A 47 7.24 6.40 9.79
C ILE A 47 8.62 7.04 9.57
N SER A 48 9.15 6.99 8.34
CA SER A 48 10.44 7.55 7.98
C SER A 48 10.35 9.05 7.71
N LYS A 49 10.59 9.86 8.73
CA LYS A 49 10.70 11.33 8.54
C LYS A 49 11.73 11.71 7.49
N HIS A 50 12.83 10.95 7.39
CA HIS A 50 13.84 11.14 6.36
C HIS A 50 13.27 10.91 4.96
N GLY A 51 12.55 9.79 4.75
CA GLY A 51 11.89 9.48 3.47
C GLY A 51 10.92 10.59 3.06
N LEU A 52 10.04 11.00 3.97
CA LEU A 52 9.06 12.06 3.73
C LEU A 52 9.71 13.41 3.38
N ASN A 53 10.80 13.77 4.06
CA ASN A 53 11.54 15.01 3.80
C ASN A 53 12.20 15.02 2.41
N GLU A 54 12.59 13.85 1.88
CA GLU A 54 13.21 13.70 0.56
C GLU A 54 12.19 13.51 -0.58
N ALA A 55 10.89 13.56 -0.28
CA ALA A 55 9.85 13.50 -1.29
C ALA A 55 9.95 14.66 -2.29
N LYS A 56 9.42 14.44 -3.50
CA LYS A 56 9.31 15.51 -4.51
C LYS A 56 8.47 16.66 -3.96
N GLU A 57 8.89 17.91 -4.23
CA GLU A 57 8.28 19.12 -3.67
C GLU A 57 6.77 19.19 -3.92
N ASN A 58 6.32 18.82 -5.12
CA ASN A 58 4.91 18.81 -5.52
C ASN A 58 4.09 17.64 -4.93
N LEU A 59 4.71 16.82 -4.09
CA LEU A 59 4.07 15.70 -3.41
C LEU A 59 4.06 15.85 -1.88
N LYS A 60 4.93 16.71 -1.34
CA LYS A 60 5.13 16.85 0.12
C LYS A 60 3.84 17.15 0.90
N GLU A 61 2.93 17.93 0.32
CA GLU A 61 1.65 18.25 0.95
C GLU A 61 0.68 17.06 1.00
N ASP A 62 0.90 16.05 0.12
CA ASP A 62 0.10 14.83 0.07
C ASP A 62 0.64 13.74 1.01
N LEU A 63 1.82 13.95 1.61
CA LEU A 63 2.51 12.97 2.46
C LEU A 63 2.61 13.45 3.91
N PHE A 64 2.46 12.50 4.86
CA PHE A 64 2.55 12.83 6.28
C PHE A 64 3.13 11.68 7.10
N PHE A 65 3.60 12.01 8.31
CA PHE A 65 4.08 11.02 9.26
C PHE A 65 2.90 10.32 9.94
N HIS A 66 2.85 8.99 9.86
CA HIS A 66 1.87 8.17 10.57
C HIS A 66 2.36 6.73 10.68
N GLN A 67 1.86 5.99 11.68
CA GLN A 67 2.18 4.58 11.89
C GLN A 67 1.04 3.70 11.32
N ALA A 68 1.41 2.64 10.60
CA ALA A 68 0.43 1.78 9.94
C ALA A 68 -0.46 0.98 10.92
N GLN A 69 -0.02 0.80 12.16
CA GLN A 69 -0.77 0.13 13.23
C GLN A 69 -1.71 1.06 14.01
N ASP A 70 -1.70 2.37 13.74
CA ASP A 70 -2.59 3.32 14.40
C ASP A 70 -3.84 3.59 13.55
N PRO A 71 -4.97 4.03 14.15
CA PRO A 71 -6.15 4.43 13.39
C PRO A 71 -5.85 5.52 12.38
N TYR A 72 -6.29 5.34 11.12
CA TYR A 72 -5.98 6.31 10.05
C TYR A 72 -6.89 7.55 10.13
N PRO A 73 -6.34 8.78 9.92
CA PRO A 73 -7.06 10.03 10.06
C PRO A 73 -7.98 10.32 8.85
N PHE A 74 -8.73 9.31 8.41
CA PHE A 74 -9.61 9.40 7.24
C PHE A 74 -10.98 8.79 7.56
N GLU A 75 -12.00 9.29 6.86
CA GLU A 75 -13.35 8.74 6.91
C GLU A 75 -13.44 7.39 6.21
N ASP A 76 -14.50 6.63 6.51
CA ASP A 76 -14.78 5.36 5.85
C ASP A 76 -14.94 5.55 4.33
N ASN A 77 -14.36 4.65 3.55
CA ASN A 77 -14.38 4.67 2.08
C ASN A 77 -13.86 5.98 1.44
N ALA A 78 -12.94 6.68 2.14
CA ALA A 78 -12.36 7.94 1.66
C ALA A 78 -11.53 7.78 0.38
N PHE A 79 -11.02 6.56 0.12
CA PHE A 79 -10.15 6.25 -1.02
C PHE A 79 -10.78 5.19 -1.93
N ASP A 80 -10.56 5.33 -3.24
CA ASP A 80 -10.98 4.33 -4.20
C ASP A 80 -10.06 3.10 -4.16
N LEU A 81 -8.77 3.30 -3.85
CA LEU A 81 -7.77 2.25 -3.68
C LEU A 81 -6.83 2.60 -2.53
N VAL A 82 -6.59 1.64 -1.66
CA VAL A 82 -5.52 1.69 -0.63
C VAL A 82 -4.48 0.66 -1.00
N ILE A 83 -3.22 1.08 -1.07
CA ILE A 83 -2.08 0.22 -1.41
C ILE A 83 -1.09 0.16 -0.24
N SER A 84 -0.43 -0.98 -0.10
CA SER A 84 0.70 -1.16 0.81
C SER A 84 1.70 -2.12 0.17
N LEU A 85 2.90 -1.64 -0.12
CA LEU A 85 3.94 -2.41 -0.81
C LEU A 85 5.16 -2.57 0.10
N GLY A 86 5.44 -3.80 0.55
CA GLY A 86 6.60 -4.10 1.38
C GLY A 86 6.63 -3.36 2.72
N CYS A 87 5.47 -3.10 3.32
CA CYS A 87 5.38 -2.33 4.57
C CYS A 87 4.89 -3.19 5.74
N LEU A 88 3.80 -3.92 5.57
CA LEU A 88 3.08 -4.55 6.68
C LEU A 88 3.85 -5.70 7.34
N HIS A 89 4.85 -6.31 6.68
CA HIS A 89 5.72 -7.31 7.29
C HIS A 89 6.54 -6.76 8.48
N ASN A 90 6.67 -5.44 8.60
CA ASN A 90 7.34 -4.80 9.74
C ASN A 90 6.45 -4.70 10.98
N LEU A 91 5.18 -5.07 10.89
CA LEU A 91 4.23 -5.06 11.99
C LEU A 91 4.17 -6.41 12.69
N ARG A 92 3.89 -6.39 13.99
CA ARG A 92 3.57 -7.62 14.73
C ARG A 92 2.16 -8.08 14.39
N ILE A 93 1.88 -9.37 14.60
CA ILE A 93 0.61 -9.98 14.21
C ILE A 93 -0.63 -9.24 14.76
N PHE A 94 -0.59 -8.75 15.98
CA PHE A 94 -1.72 -8.00 16.56
C PHE A 94 -1.85 -6.57 15.99
N GLU A 95 -0.76 -5.98 15.53
CA GLU A 95 -0.73 -4.69 14.83
C GLU A 95 -1.26 -4.81 13.40
N LEU A 96 -1.01 -5.96 12.74
CA LEU A 96 -1.59 -6.30 11.44
C LEU A 96 -3.12 -6.28 11.46
N LYS A 97 -3.73 -6.71 12.56
CA LYS A 97 -5.19 -6.66 12.72
C LYS A 97 -5.73 -5.23 12.58
N THR A 98 -5.07 -4.25 13.21
CA THR A 98 -5.47 -2.84 13.12
C THR A 98 -5.20 -2.32 11.71
N ALA A 99 -4.01 -2.55 11.16
CA ALA A 99 -3.63 -2.05 9.84
C ALA A 99 -4.56 -2.58 8.73
N LEU A 100 -4.81 -3.88 8.69
CA LEU A 100 -5.71 -4.50 7.71
C LEU A 100 -7.16 -4.01 7.88
N GLY A 101 -7.64 -3.87 9.13
CA GLY A 101 -8.96 -3.31 9.40
C GLY A 101 -9.11 -1.85 8.96
N GLU A 102 -8.05 -1.03 9.12
CA GLU A 102 -8.04 0.35 8.65
C GLU A 102 -7.98 0.44 7.11
N ILE A 103 -7.23 -0.45 6.44
CA ILE A 103 -7.22 -0.55 4.97
C ILE A 103 -8.65 -0.81 4.46
N GLU A 104 -9.36 -1.79 5.04
CA GLU A 104 -10.75 -2.11 4.69
C GLU A 104 -11.70 -0.94 5.01
N ARG A 105 -11.49 -0.24 6.11
CA ARG A 105 -12.36 0.86 6.52
C ARG A 105 -12.25 2.06 5.61
N VAL A 106 -11.03 2.50 5.29
CA VAL A 106 -10.80 3.75 4.54
C VAL A 106 -10.82 3.56 3.03
N GLY A 107 -10.64 2.32 2.54
CA GLY A 107 -10.60 1.98 1.12
C GLY A 107 -11.88 1.33 0.61
N LYS A 108 -12.27 1.63 -0.63
CA LYS A 108 -13.27 0.85 -1.37
C LYS A 108 -12.66 -0.43 -1.94
N SER A 109 -11.35 -0.42 -2.17
CA SER A 109 -10.53 -1.55 -2.60
C SER A 109 -9.17 -1.48 -1.93
N GLY A 110 -8.57 -2.62 -1.64
CA GLY A 110 -7.22 -2.74 -1.07
C GLY A 110 -6.30 -3.55 -1.97
N TYR A 111 -5.02 -3.22 -1.98
CA TYR A 111 -3.96 -4.04 -2.57
C TYR A 111 -2.76 -4.08 -1.64
N VAL A 112 -2.36 -5.28 -1.23
CA VAL A 112 -1.23 -5.51 -0.34
C VAL A 112 -0.22 -6.43 -1.01
N MET A 113 1.03 -5.96 -1.15
CA MET A 113 2.14 -6.79 -1.60
C MET A 113 3.13 -6.97 -0.44
N LEU A 114 3.50 -8.21 -0.18
CA LEU A 114 4.41 -8.58 0.91
C LEU A 114 5.45 -9.60 0.43
N GLU A 115 6.54 -9.62 1.15
CA GLU A 115 7.55 -10.65 1.05
C GLU A 115 7.08 -11.91 1.80
N SER A 116 7.32 -13.08 1.19
CA SER A 116 6.99 -14.38 1.74
C SER A 116 8.03 -15.42 1.30
N TYR A 117 7.86 -16.67 1.69
CA TYR A 117 8.75 -17.78 1.33
C TYR A 117 7.95 -19.06 1.07
N ARG A 118 8.53 -19.96 0.27
CA ARG A 118 7.96 -21.25 -0.10
C ARG A 118 8.77 -22.43 0.43
N ASN A 119 10.01 -22.16 0.88
CA ASN A 119 10.95 -23.15 1.37
C ASN A 119 11.99 -22.51 2.30
N GLU A 120 12.80 -23.34 2.95
CA GLU A 120 13.80 -22.90 3.95
C GLU A 120 14.87 -21.97 3.37
N LEU A 121 15.27 -22.13 2.10
CA LEU A 121 16.24 -21.25 1.46
C LEU A 121 15.67 -19.84 1.27
N GLU A 122 14.48 -19.74 0.74
CA GLU A 122 13.79 -18.44 0.57
C GLU A 122 13.51 -17.78 1.93
N GLN A 123 13.15 -18.56 2.94
CA GLN A 123 12.98 -18.06 4.31
C GLN A 123 14.30 -17.47 4.85
N PHE A 124 15.41 -18.18 4.67
CA PHE A 124 16.72 -17.70 5.07
C PHE A 124 17.11 -16.42 4.32
N ASN A 125 16.91 -16.39 2.99
CA ASN A 125 17.20 -15.22 2.17
C ASN A 125 16.35 -14.00 2.60
N LEU A 126 15.07 -14.21 2.84
CA LEU A 126 14.16 -13.17 3.36
C LEU A 126 14.62 -12.64 4.71
N GLN A 127 15.00 -13.51 5.65
CA GLN A 127 15.53 -13.12 6.97
C GLN A 127 16.82 -12.30 6.85
N CYS A 128 17.69 -12.64 5.91
CA CYS A 128 18.92 -11.89 5.67
C CYS A 128 18.66 -10.50 5.09
N TRP A 129 17.60 -10.35 4.28
CA TRP A 129 17.25 -9.10 3.62
C TRP A 129 16.41 -8.18 4.52
N ALA A 130 15.40 -8.72 5.18
CA ALA A 130 14.38 -7.96 5.91
C ALA A 130 14.78 -7.73 7.38
N LEU A 131 15.70 -6.82 7.61
CA LEU A 131 16.26 -6.55 8.95
C LEU A 131 15.24 -6.00 9.97
N THR A 132 14.15 -5.41 9.51
CA THR A 132 13.11 -4.80 10.35
C THR A 132 11.81 -5.60 10.38
N CYS A 133 11.79 -6.77 9.73
CA CYS A 133 10.60 -7.61 9.63
C CYS A 133 10.27 -8.25 10.98
N GLU A 134 9.03 -8.07 11.43
CA GLU A 134 8.48 -8.69 12.64
C GLU A 134 7.56 -9.88 12.31
N SER A 135 7.07 -9.96 11.07
CA SER A 135 6.11 -10.97 10.61
C SER A 135 6.66 -11.73 9.43
N PHE A 136 7.33 -12.86 9.73
CA PHE A 136 7.84 -13.81 8.74
C PHE A 136 6.87 -14.97 8.59
N PHE A 137 5.96 -14.88 7.63
CA PHE A 137 4.94 -15.90 7.38
C PHE A 137 5.04 -16.43 5.96
N ASP A 138 4.73 -17.71 5.79
CA ASP A 138 4.55 -18.29 4.47
C ASP A 138 3.19 -17.84 3.86
N LYS A 139 2.95 -18.27 2.62
CA LYS A 139 1.72 -17.89 1.90
C LYS A 139 0.46 -18.32 2.63
N GLU A 140 0.43 -19.55 3.17
CA GLU A 140 -0.76 -20.10 3.82
C GLU A 140 -1.07 -19.38 5.13
N GLU A 141 -0.03 -19.02 5.89
CA GLU A 141 -0.13 -18.22 7.11
C GLU A 141 -0.62 -16.81 6.82
N TRP A 142 -0.12 -16.14 5.77
CA TRP A 142 -0.60 -14.82 5.34
C TRP A 142 -2.07 -14.86 4.89
N GLU A 143 -2.46 -15.86 4.09
CA GLU A 143 -3.84 -16.03 3.65
C GLU A 143 -4.78 -16.27 4.84
N TRP A 144 -4.34 -17.05 5.84
CA TRP A 144 -5.08 -17.23 7.07
C TRP A 144 -5.23 -15.90 7.85
N ILE A 145 -4.17 -15.11 7.95
CA ILE A 145 -4.17 -13.79 8.61
C ILE A 145 -5.17 -12.84 7.93
N TYR A 146 -5.13 -12.74 6.60
CA TYR A 146 -6.07 -11.92 5.83
C TYR A 146 -7.52 -12.32 6.10
N ASN A 147 -7.82 -13.59 5.98
CA ASN A 147 -9.16 -14.10 6.26
C ASN A 147 -9.60 -13.86 7.70
N HIS A 148 -8.71 -14.12 8.67
CA HIS A 148 -9.02 -13.98 10.09
C HIS A 148 -9.23 -12.53 10.53
N PHE A 149 -8.51 -11.59 9.92
CA PHE A 149 -8.63 -10.16 10.20
C PHE A 149 -9.62 -9.43 9.28
N GLY A 150 -10.27 -10.16 8.36
CA GLY A 150 -11.34 -9.64 7.51
C GLY A 150 -10.85 -8.77 6.36
N TYR A 151 -9.60 -8.96 5.91
CA TYR A 151 -9.10 -8.31 4.70
C TYR A 151 -9.68 -9.01 3.47
N THR A 152 -10.30 -8.23 2.57
CA THR A 152 -10.97 -8.72 1.36
C THR A 152 -10.37 -8.20 0.06
N GLY A 153 -9.34 -7.35 0.16
CA GLY A 153 -8.65 -6.78 -0.99
C GLY A 153 -7.75 -7.79 -1.72
N ASP A 154 -7.17 -7.33 -2.83
CA ASP A 154 -6.19 -8.10 -3.59
C ASP A 154 -4.84 -8.12 -2.86
N TYR A 155 -4.06 -9.20 -3.08
CA TYR A 155 -2.72 -9.33 -2.52
C TYR A 155 -1.77 -10.08 -3.45
N GLU A 156 -0.48 -9.84 -3.27
CA GLU A 156 0.60 -10.53 -3.98
C GLU A 156 1.78 -10.80 -3.04
N PHE A 157 2.50 -11.89 -3.29
CA PHE A 157 3.72 -12.23 -2.58
C PHE A 157 4.92 -12.19 -3.49
N ILE A 158 6.03 -11.63 -3.00
CA ILE A 158 7.33 -11.72 -3.65
C ILE A 158 8.24 -12.66 -2.87
N TYR A 159 9.13 -13.36 -3.59
CA TYR A 159 10.01 -14.39 -3.06
C TYR A 159 11.45 -14.08 -3.42
N PHE A 160 12.36 -14.36 -2.49
CA PHE A 160 13.80 -14.18 -2.68
C PHE A 160 14.46 -15.55 -2.99
N GLU A 161 14.62 -15.84 -4.26
CA GLU A 161 15.26 -17.07 -4.78
C GLU A 161 16.78 -17.08 -4.60
#